data_1ec13eadcf2def1a5ab56aa2406d8293
#
_entry.id   1ec13eadcf2def1a5ab56aa2406d8293
#
_cell.length_a   1.000
_cell.length_b   1.000
_cell.length_c   1.000
_cell.angle_alpha   90.00
_cell.angle_beta   90.00
_cell.angle_gamma   90.00
#
_symmetry.space_group_name_H-M   'P 1'
#
loop_
_entity.id
_entity.type
_entity.pdbx_description
1 polymer ?
#
loop_
_entity_poly.entity_id
_entity_poly.type
_entity_poly.pdbx_seq_one_letter_code
_entity_poly.pdbx_strand_id
1 'polypeptide(L)'
;MSVHDEFDAEYDEAIDPDDLDDAAGAARAQAVTDFLARELVEDVDAIDVTASESRGEVTLLIHASPQDLGRLIGRRGRVIQAVRQVARAAGAADGQRINVEVAE
;
A
#
# COMPACT_ATOMS: atom_id res chain seq x y z
N MET A 1 30.56 -1.28 -12.28
CA MET A 1 29.79 -0.99 -12.06
C MET A 1 29.06 -1.33 -12.13
N SER A 2 29.51 -1.02 -11.84
CA SER A 2 28.52 -0.84 -11.64
C SER A 2 27.82 -1.14 -11.62
N VAL A 3 28.16 -0.86 -11.42
CA VAL A 3 27.21 -0.63 -11.16
C VAL A 3 26.79 -0.87 -10.92
N HIS A 4 27.14 -0.72 -10.68
CA HIS A 4 26.42 -0.48 -10.19
C HIS A 4 26.26 -0.60 -10.23
N ASP A 5 27.09 -0.32 -10.09
CA ASP A 5 26.72 -0.08 -9.90
C ASP A 5 26.53 -0.09 -10.09
N GLU A 6 26.79 0.22 -10.14
CA GLU A 6 26.46 0.63 -10.04
C GLU A 6 25.73 0.69 -10.05
N PHE A 7 25.59 1.04 -9.85
CA PHE A 7 24.89 1.44 -9.52
C PHE A 7 24.81 1.79 -9.17
N ASP A 8 25.11 2.26 -9.03
CA ASP A 8 25.19 2.90 -8.59
C ASP A 8 24.87 3.52 -7.43
N ALA A 9 25.46 4.12 -7.18
CA ALA A 9 25.31 4.46 -5.77
C ALA A 9 25.13 5.94 -5.54
N GLU A 10 25.48 6.71 -6.49
CA GLU A 10 25.44 8.15 -6.30
C GLU A 10 24.02 8.70 -6.19
N TYR A 11 23.06 8.07 -6.81
CA TYR A 11 21.70 8.59 -6.64
C TYR A 11 21.10 8.20 -5.30
N ASP A 12 21.72 7.27 -4.62
CA ASP A 12 21.27 6.89 -3.27
C ASP A 12 21.49 8.03 -2.28
N GLU A 13 22.37 8.97 -2.62
CA GLU A 13 22.63 10.11 -1.74
C GLU A 13 21.40 10.97 -1.52
N ALA A 14 20.48 10.95 -2.47
CA ALA A 14 19.26 11.74 -2.37
C ALA A 14 18.21 11.10 -1.47
N ILE A 15 18.44 9.89 -0.98
CA ILE A 15 17.46 9.13 -0.22
C ILE A 15 17.87 9.11 1.24
N ASP A 16 16.96 9.61 2.09
CA ASP A 16 17.15 9.58 3.53
C ASP A 16 16.98 8.14 4.01
N PRO A 17 17.91 7.61 4.84
CA PRO A 17 17.74 6.26 5.39
C PRO A 17 16.42 6.06 6.12
N ASP A 18 15.91 7.09 6.80
CA ASP A 18 14.63 6.99 7.49
C ASP A 18 13.49 6.80 6.48
N ASP A 19 13.57 7.47 5.34
CA ASP A 19 12.57 7.31 4.28
C ASP A 19 12.59 5.91 3.69
N LEU A 20 13.78 5.31 3.57
CA LEU A 20 13.89 3.95 3.09
C LEU A 20 13.23 2.96 4.03
N ASP A 21 13.44 3.14 5.34
CA ASP A 21 12.84 2.27 6.33
C ASP A 21 11.32 2.41 6.32
N ASP A 22 10.83 3.65 6.22
CA ASP A 22 9.39 3.91 6.15
C ASP A 22 8.80 3.29 4.88
N ALA A 23 9.51 3.46 3.76
CA ALA A 23 9.05 2.90 2.50
C ALA A 23 9.00 1.39 2.54
N ALA A 24 9.98 0.74 3.20
CA ALA A 24 10.01 -0.71 3.30
C ALA A 24 8.83 -1.21 4.13
N GLY A 25 8.53 -0.54 5.25
CA GLY A 25 7.39 -0.93 6.09
C GLY A 25 6.07 -0.72 5.37
N ALA A 26 5.94 0.39 4.65
CA ALA A 26 4.74 0.66 3.89
C ALA A 26 4.61 -0.30 2.71
N ALA A 27 5.73 -0.71 2.12
CA ALA A 27 5.71 -1.57 0.95
C ALA A 27 5.06 -2.91 1.25
N ARG A 28 5.31 -3.50 2.42
CA ARG A 28 4.69 -4.77 2.77
C ARG A 28 3.18 -4.61 2.89
N ALA A 29 2.73 -3.61 3.64
CA ALA A 29 1.30 -3.37 3.82
C ALA A 29 0.64 -3.03 2.48
N GLN A 30 1.33 -2.27 1.63
CA GLN A 30 0.82 -1.91 0.32
C GLN A 30 0.69 -3.15 -0.57
N ALA A 31 1.68 -4.03 -0.55
CA ALA A 31 1.64 -5.24 -1.36
C ALA A 31 0.50 -6.17 -0.91
N VAL A 32 0.29 -6.30 0.39
CA VAL A 32 -0.80 -7.10 0.92
C VAL A 32 -2.14 -6.51 0.50
N THR A 33 -2.29 -5.19 0.61
CA THR A 33 -3.52 -4.52 0.23
C THR A 33 -3.79 -4.67 -1.26
N ASP A 34 -2.75 -4.50 -2.08
CA ASP A 34 -2.88 -4.69 -3.52
C ASP A 34 -3.31 -6.11 -3.86
N PHE A 35 -2.69 -7.09 -3.23
CA PHE A 35 -3.05 -8.49 -3.45
C PHE A 35 -4.51 -8.74 -3.11
N LEU A 36 -4.95 -8.28 -1.93
CA LEU A 36 -6.32 -8.50 -1.51
C LEU A 36 -7.32 -7.82 -2.43
N ALA A 37 -7.02 -6.59 -2.83
CA ALA A 37 -7.91 -5.86 -3.72
C ALA A 37 -8.08 -6.59 -5.05
N ARG A 38 -6.98 -7.10 -5.61
CA ARG A 38 -7.03 -7.81 -6.89
C ARG A 38 -7.83 -9.10 -6.79
N GLU A 39 -7.83 -9.74 -5.63
CA GLU A 39 -8.60 -10.97 -5.43
C GLU A 39 -10.09 -10.71 -5.28
N LEU A 40 -10.48 -9.49 -4.97
CA LEU A 40 -11.87 -9.15 -4.67
C LEU A 40 -12.63 -8.58 -5.86
N VAL A 41 -11.93 -8.11 -6.90
CA VAL A 41 -12.56 -7.39 -8.00
C VAL A 41 -12.57 -8.20 -9.28
N GLU A 42 -13.39 -7.76 -10.24
CA GLU A 42 -13.40 -8.35 -11.57
C GLU A 42 -12.36 -7.71 -12.48
N ASP A 43 -12.24 -6.38 -12.41
CA ASP A 43 -11.32 -5.65 -13.28
C ASP A 43 -9.99 -5.46 -12.54
N VAL A 44 -9.18 -6.50 -12.59
CA VAL A 44 -7.91 -6.54 -11.85
C VAL A 44 -6.95 -5.47 -12.34
N ASP A 45 -6.97 -5.20 -13.64
CA ASP A 45 -6.04 -4.24 -14.23
C ASP A 45 -6.30 -2.81 -13.79
N ALA A 46 -7.50 -2.52 -13.30
CA ALA A 46 -7.85 -1.19 -12.82
C ALA A 46 -7.38 -0.94 -11.37
N ILE A 47 -6.92 -1.98 -10.68
CA ILE A 47 -6.47 -1.82 -9.30
C ILE A 47 -5.14 -1.11 -9.26
N ASP A 48 -5.06 -0.09 -8.42
CA ASP A 48 -3.82 0.62 -8.14
C ASP A 48 -3.90 1.08 -6.68
N VAL A 49 -2.87 0.78 -5.92
CA VAL A 49 -2.80 1.15 -4.51
C VAL A 49 -1.66 2.14 -4.33
N THR A 50 -2.01 3.36 -3.93
CA THR A 50 -1.03 4.40 -3.70
C THR A 50 -0.86 4.62 -2.20
N ALA A 51 0.33 5.03 -1.81
CA ALA A 51 0.66 5.25 -0.41
C ALA A 51 1.03 6.71 -0.22
N SER A 52 0.51 7.31 0.85
CA SER A 52 0.93 8.63 1.25
C SER A 52 1.10 8.67 2.75
N GLU A 53 2.07 9.45 3.21
CA GLU A 53 2.38 9.53 4.63
C GLU A 53 2.04 10.91 5.14
N SER A 54 1.45 10.96 6.33
CA SER A 54 1.16 12.20 7.02
C SER A 54 1.17 11.92 8.52
N ARG A 55 1.99 12.68 9.25
CA ARG A 55 2.02 12.62 10.72
C ARG A 55 2.30 11.21 11.25
N GLY A 56 3.19 10.50 10.57
CA GLY A 56 3.59 9.17 11.01
C GLY A 56 2.62 8.07 10.68
N GLU A 57 1.59 8.36 9.89
CA GLU A 57 0.63 7.37 9.44
C GLU A 57 0.66 7.27 7.93
N VAL A 58 0.66 6.05 7.42
CA VAL A 58 0.62 5.79 5.98
C VAL A 58 -0.81 5.45 5.60
N THR A 59 -1.36 6.18 4.65
CA THR A 59 -2.67 5.90 4.09
C THR A 59 -2.49 5.22 2.75
N LEU A 60 -3.07 4.04 2.63
CA LEU A 60 -3.10 3.27 1.39
C LEU A 60 -4.44 3.53 0.72
N LEU A 61 -4.41 4.10 -0.47
CA LEU A 61 -5.62 4.43 -1.20
C LEU A 61 -5.78 3.46 -2.36
N ILE A 62 -6.90 2.72 -2.35
CA ILE A 62 -7.19 1.73 -3.37
C ILE A 62 -8.01 2.38 -4.48
N HIS A 63 -7.47 2.37 -5.68
CA HIS A 63 -8.18 2.81 -6.88
C HIS A 63 -8.69 1.58 -7.61
N ALA A 64 -9.94 1.62 -8.06
CA ALA A 64 -10.57 0.49 -8.73
C ALA A 64 -11.58 1.00 -9.74
N SER A 65 -12.02 0.09 -10.60
CA SER A 65 -13.13 0.39 -11.51
C SER A 65 -14.37 0.70 -10.69
N PRO A 66 -15.18 1.70 -11.11
CA PRO A 66 -16.39 2.04 -10.34
C PRO A 66 -17.31 0.85 -10.09
N GLN A 67 -17.38 -0.09 -11.04
CA GLN A 67 -18.25 -1.25 -10.87
C GLN A 67 -17.79 -2.17 -9.73
N ASP A 68 -16.54 -2.05 -9.30
CA ASP A 68 -15.98 -2.93 -8.28
C ASP A 68 -15.94 -2.31 -6.90
N LEU A 69 -16.34 -1.04 -6.77
CA LEU A 69 -16.28 -0.37 -5.47
C LEU A 69 -17.12 -1.10 -4.41
N GLY A 70 -18.30 -1.59 -4.81
CA GLY A 70 -19.13 -2.33 -3.89
C GLY A 70 -18.50 -3.60 -3.36
N ARG A 71 -17.69 -4.25 -4.22
CA ARG A 71 -16.98 -5.47 -3.81
C ARG A 71 -15.88 -5.18 -2.80
N LEU A 72 -15.19 -4.05 -3.00
CA LEU A 72 -14.11 -3.66 -2.08
C LEU A 72 -14.64 -3.22 -0.74
N ILE A 73 -15.78 -2.53 -0.73
CA ILE A 73 -16.35 -2.02 0.51
C ILE A 73 -17.11 -3.14 1.23
N GLY A 74 -17.91 -3.88 0.48
CA GLY A 74 -18.70 -4.97 1.04
C GLY A 74 -19.93 -4.48 1.78
N ARG A 75 -20.80 -5.42 2.13
CA ARG A 75 -22.03 -5.10 2.85
C ARG A 75 -21.67 -4.51 4.19
N ARG A 76 -22.18 -3.30 4.45
CA ARG A 76 -21.94 -2.57 5.69
C ARG A 76 -20.46 -2.30 5.94
N GLY A 77 -19.68 -2.26 4.87
CA GLY A 77 -18.27 -1.97 4.97
C GLY A 77 -17.43 -3.12 5.52
N ARG A 78 -17.96 -4.34 5.54
CA ARG A 78 -17.27 -5.45 6.19
C ARG A 78 -16.02 -5.89 5.45
N VAL A 79 -16.04 -5.82 4.11
CA VAL A 79 -14.87 -6.24 3.34
C VAL A 79 -13.73 -5.26 3.56
N ILE A 80 -14.00 -3.96 3.44
CA ILE A 80 -12.93 -2.98 3.63
C ILE A 80 -12.41 -3.00 5.07
N GLN A 81 -13.26 -3.30 6.05
CA GLN A 81 -12.79 -3.42 7.42
C GLN A 81 -11.83 -4.60 7.57
N ALA A 82 -12.13 -5.72 6.92
CA ALA A 82 -11.24 -6.88 6.95
C ALA A 82 -9.91 -6.55 6.29
N VAL A 83 -9.96 -5.87 5.16
CA VAL A 83 -8.72 -5.46 4.46
C VAL A 83 -7.89 -4.55 5.36
N ARG A 84 -8.54 -3.60 6.05
CA ARG A 84 -7.83 -2.73 6.99
C ARG A 84 -7.13 -3.50 8.07
N GLN A 85 -7.79 -4.52 8.64
CA GLN A 85 -7.18 -5.29 9.72
C GLN A 85 -5.94 -6.02 9.24
N VAL A 86 -5.99 -6.62 8.06
CA VAL A 86 -4.83 -7.33 7.52
C VAL A 86 -3.70 -6.35 7.21
N ALA A 87 -4.04 -5.21 6.59
CA ALA A 87 -3.03 -4.21 6.27
C ALA A 87 -2.37 -3.65 7.53
N ARG A 88 -3.16 -3.40 8.56
CA ARG A 88 -2.63 -2.91 9.83
C ARG A 88 -1.71 -3.92 10.48
N ALA A 89 -2.08 -5.19 10.42
CA ALA A 89 -1.23 -6.25 10.98
C ALA A 89 0.10 -6.31 10.24
N ALA A 90 0.07 -6.21 8.91
CA ALA A 90 1.29 -6.21 8.12
C ALA A 90 2.15 -4.99 8.44
N GLY A 91 1.53 -3.82 8.57
CA GLY A 91 2.27 -2.61 8.90
C GLY A 91 2.83 -2.64 10.31
N ALA A 92 2.07 -3.17 11.26
CA ALA A 92 2.52 -3.23 12.66
C ALA A 92 3.77 -4.09 12.80
N ALA A 93 3.87 -5.16 12.02
CA ALA A 93 5.05 -6.01 12.03
C ALA A 93 6.31 -5.24 11.65
N ASP A 94 6.15 -4.16 10.88
CA ASP A 94 7.26 -3.31 10.45
C ASP A 94 7.29 -1.98 11.19
N GLY A 95 6.51 -1.85 12.26
CA GLY A 95 6.48 -0.62 13.05
C GLY A 95 5.74 0.53 12.41
N GLN A 96 4.86 0.26 11.44
CA GLN A 96 4.14 1.29 10.69
C GLN A 96 2.68 1.35 11.09
N ARG A 97 2.13 2.56 11.11
CA ARG A 97 0.71 2.78 11.33
C ARG A 97 0.06 2.94 9.96
N ILE A 98 -0.91 2.07 9.69
CA ILE A 98 -1.50 1.96 8.36
C ILE A 98 -2.99 2.30 8.42
N ASN A 99 -3.42 3.11 7.47
CA ASN A 99 -4.83 3.36 7.20
C ASN A 99 -5.11 2.94 5.75
N VAL A 100 -6.31 2.41 5.50
CA VAL A 100 -6.69 1.99 4.15
C VAL A 100 -8.01 2.65 3.80
N GLU A 101 -8.07 3.23 2.60
CA GLU A 101 -9.27 3.87 2.09
C GLU A 101 -9.48 3.49 0.64
N VAL A 102 -10.72 3.57 0.20
CA VAL A 102 -11.09 3.32 -1.20
C VAL A 102 -11.39 4.66 -1.86
N ALA A 103 -10.76 4.89 -3.00
CA ALA A 103 -11.00 6.11 -3.76
C ALA A 103 -12.40 6.04 -4.39
N GLU A 104 -13.19 7.07 -4.20
CA GLU A 104 -14.53 7.19 -4.78
C GLU A 104 -14.60 8.44 -5.67
#